data_d36151c1360e6442ce3631231d4281e7
#
_entry.id   d36151c1360e6442ce3631231d4281e7
#
_cell.length_a   1.000
_cell.length_b   1.000
_cell.length_c   1.000
_cell.angle_alpha   90.00
_cell.angle_beta   90.00
_cell.angle_gamma   90.00
#
_symmetry.space_group_name_H-M   'P 1'
#
loop_
_entity.id
_entity.type
_entity.pdbx_description
1 polymer ?
#
loop_
_entity_poly.entity_id
_entity_poly.type
_entity_poly.pdbx_seq_one_letter_code
_entity_poly.pdbx_strand_id
1 'polypeptide(L)'
;MTDLAGSKPELGRFGLWVRDAVPPEQAVEIEKLGYGAVWVGGSPAAELSFVEPILARTTTLRVATGVVTTWIAGPGAVAESFHRIEQAYPRRFLLGIGVGHPEALAQYRKPIEALNAYLDKLDEYGVPVNRRVIAALGPRVLRLSAERSAGAHPYLTTPDHTAQARTLMGEQAFLAPEHKVLLTTDMTHAREVGRQTLDMYLGLQNYVNNWKRLGFNDHDLTRPISDRLIDAVIAYGTTDAIAARLNEHLDAGADHVPIRILASADKLIPAVTALAAALGLSRSRVEEQ
;
A
#
# COMPACT_ATOMS: atom_id res chain seq x y z
N MET A 1 -12.39 13.47 -27.40
CA MET A 1 -12.58 12.30 -26.51
C MET A 1 -11.19 11.82 -26.19
N THR A 2 -10.64 12.32 -25.10
CA THR A 2 -9.30 11.97 -24.59
C THR A 2 -9.35 10.56 -24.03
N ASP A 3 -8.41 9.76 -24.43
CA ASP A 3 -8.17 8.37 -24.04
C ASP A 3 -8.02 8.25 -22.50
N LEU A 4 -9.13 8.03 -21.79
CA LEU A 4 -9.19 7.80 -20.35
C LEU A 4 -8.74 6.38 -19.96
N ALA A 5 -8.40 5.55 -20.94
CA ALA A 5 -7.77 4.25 -20.75
C ALA A 5 -6.25 4.42 -20.59
N GLY A 6 -5.84 5.16 -19.58
CA GLY A 6 -4.44 5.18 -19.16
C GLY A 6 -4.06 3.79 -18.64
N SER A 7 -2.95 3.24 -19.14
CA SER A 7 -2.38 1.98 -18.64
C SER A 7 -2.28 1.98 -17.11
N LYS A 8 -2.51 0.82 -16.48
CA LYS A 8 -2.29 0.62 -15.04
C LYS A 8 -0.89 1.11 -14.63
N PRO A 9 -0.70 1.60 -13.40
CA PRO A 9 0.63 1.90 -12.87
C PRO A 9 1.56 0.68 -12.95
N GLU A 10 2.75 0.85 -13.53
CA GLU A 10 3.74 -0.22 -13.70
C GLU A 10 4.67 -0.28 -12.49
N LEU A 11 4.24 -0.92 -11.41
CA LEU A 11 5.01 -1.03 -10.16
C LEU A 11 5.71 -2.38 -9.96
N GLY A 12 5.66 -3.27 -10.98
CA GLY A 12 6.09 -4.67 -10.81
C GLY A 12 5.17 -5.47 -9.91
N ARG A 13 5.47 -6.74 -9.68
CA ARG A 13 4.64 -7.64 -8.87
C ARG A 13 4.69 -7.31 -7.37
N PHE A 14 5.86 -6.93 -6.88
CA PHE A 14 6.12 -6.69 -5.47
C PHE A 14 6.82 -5.35 -5.24
N GLY A 15 6.46 -4.68 -4.15
CA GLY A 15 7.12 -3.50 -3.62
C GLY A 15 7.25 -3.58 -2.11
N LEU A 16 7.79 -2.55 -1.50
CA LEU A 16 7.87 -2.44 -0.05
C LEU A 16 6.92 -1.35 0.45
N TRP A 17 6.27 -1.62 1.57
CA TRP A 17 5.54 -0.61 2.31
C TRP A 17 6.33 -0.29 3.59
N VAL A 18 6.68 0.96 3.77
CA VAL A 18 7.43 1.47 4.92
C VAL A 18 6.65 2.57 5.62
N ARG A 19 6.77 2.68 6.96
CA ARG A 19 6.08 3.73 7.70
C ARG A 19 6.68 5.11 7.40
N ASP A 20 8.00 5.17 7.46
CA ASP A 20 8.80 6.36 7.19
C ASP A 20 9.69 6.10 5.97
N ALA A 21 10.03 7.14 5.23
CA ALA A 21 10.82 6.99 4.01
C ALA A 21 12.19 6.34 4.30
N VAL A 22 12.58 5.41 3.43
CA VAL A 22 13.91 4.82 3.52
C VAL A 22 14.99 5.82 3.07
N PRO A 23 16.22 5.72 3.61
CA PRO A 23 17.36 6.44 3.06
C PRO A 23 17.56 6.13 1.57
N PRO A 24 18.00 7.10 0.75
CA PRO A 24 18.22 6.88 -0.69
C PRO A 24 19.15 5.70 -1.01
N GLU A 25 20.15 5.43 -0.18
CA GLU A 25 21.07 4.30 -0.31
C GLU A 25 20.35 2.96 -0.18
N GLN A 26 19.42 2.84 0.77
CA GLN A 26 18.60 1.65 0.90
C GLN A 26 17.63 1.48 -0.28
N ALA A 27 17.12 2.58 -0.84
CA ALA A 27 16.28 2.53 -2.03
C ALA A 27 17.03 1.96 -3.24
N VAL A 28 18.33 2.28 -3.40
CA VAL A 28 19.19 1.66 -4.42
C VAL A 28 19.32 0.15 -4.20
N GLU A 29 19.49 -0.30 -2.96
CA GLU A 29 19.57 -1.74 -2.66
C GLU A 29 18.25 -2.45 -2.95
N ILE A 30 17.11 -1.84 -2.58
CA ILE A 30 15.76 -2.33 -2.86
C ILE A 30 15.55 -2.47 -4.37
N GLU A 31 15.93 -1.47 -5.16
CA GLU A 31 15.88 -1.52 -6.62
C GLU A 31 16.73 -2.67 -7.18
N LYS A 32 17.99 -2.81 -6.73
CA LYS A 32 18.89 -3.90 -7.15
C LYS A 32 18.34 -5.28 -6.83
N LEU A 33 17.56 -5.43 -5.78
CA LEU A 33 16.87 -6.67 -5.43
C LEU A 33 15.65 -6.98 -6.33
N GLY A 34 15.22 -6.03 -7.19
CA GLY A 34 14.14 -6.23 -8.13
C GLY A 34 12.76 -5.83 -7.61
N TYR A 35 12.65 -5.19 -6.45
CA TYR A 35 11.40 -4.59 -6.02
C TYR A 35 11.05 -3.39 -6.90
N GLY A 36 9.79 -3.29 -7.34
CA GLY A 36 9.40 -2.27 -8.30
C GLY A 36 8.98 -0.94 -7.68
N ALA A 37 8.63 -0.92 -6.40
CA ALA A 37 8.19 0.30 -5.72
C ALA A 37 8.50 0.33 -4.23
N VAL A 38 8.60 1.56 -3.69
CA VAL A 38 8.53 1.85 -2.25
C VAL A 38 7.30 2.70 -1.97
N TRP A 39 6.43 2.20 -1.10
CA TRP A 39 5.24 2.89 -0.60
C TRP A 39 5.55 3.49 0.76
N VAL A 40 5.39 4.79 0.90
CA VAL A 40 5.64 5.50 2.17
C VAL A 40 4.31 5.84 2.83
N GLY A 41 4.10 5.26 4.01
CA GLY A 41 2.92 5.45 4.85
C GLY A 41 3.05 6.59 5.84
N GLY A 42 2.48 6.41 7.04
CA GLY A 42 2.61 7.38 8.12
C GLY A 42 1.90 8.71 7.91
N SER A 43 1.07 8.83 6.86
CA SER A 43 0.40 10.08 6.45
C SER A 43 1.39 11.24 6.24
N PRO A 44 2.28 11.14 5.26
CA PRO A 44 3.29 12.16 5.02
C PRO A 44 2.67 13.53 4.74
N ALA A 45 3.43 14.58 5.04
CA ALA A 45 3.07 15.95 4.76
C ALA A 45 2.96 16.22 3.24
N ALA A 46 2.22 17.26 2.85
CA ALA A 46 1.90 17.55 1.46
C ALA A 46 3.12 17.85 0.57
N GLU A 47 4.22 18.30 1.17
CA GLU A 47 5.45 18.65 0.46
C GLU A 47 6.15 17.46 -0.18
N LEU A 48 5.90 16.22 0.31
CA LEU A 48 6.43 14.96 -0.22
C LEU A 48 7.95 15.00 -0.45
N SER A 49 8.69 15.71 0.39
CA SER A 49 10.11 16.01 0.24
C SER A 49 11.03 14.78 0.23
N PHE A 50 10.54 13.65 0.68
CA PHE A 50 11.27 12.36 0.67
C PHE A 50 11.32 11.70 -0.72
N VAL A 51 10.44 12.08 -1.66
CA VAL A 51 10.28 11.39 -2.95
C VAL A 51 11.49 11.63 -3.85
N GLU A 52 11.86 12.87 -4.05
CA GLU A 52 12.92 13.27 -4.98
C GLU A 52 14.29 12.72 -4.60
N PRO A 53 14.73 12.70 -3.32
CA PRO A 53 15.99 12.07 -2.92
C PRO A 53 16.07 10.58 -3.26
N ILE A 54 14.96 9.83 -3.13
CA ILE A 54 14.87 8.42 -3.51
C ILE A 54 14.98 8.28 -5.03
N LEU A 55 14.18 9.05 -5.78
CA LEU A 55 14.13 8.98 -7.23
C LEU A 55 15.43 9.40 -7.91
N ALA A 56 16.15 10.35 -7.31
CA ALA A 56 17.46 10.82 -7.81
C ALA A 56 18.56 9.75 -7.75
N ARG A 57 18.44 8.78 -6.85
CA ARG A 57 19.45 7.73 -6.64
C ARG A 57 19.07 6.41 -7.31
N THR A 58 17.89 6.31 -7.86
CA THR A 58 17.33 5.09 -8.48
C THR A 58 16.94 5.36 -9.93
N THR A 59 16.87 4.33 -10.76
CA THR A 59 16.60 4.45 -12.19
C THR A 59 15.21 3.96 -12.60
N THR A 60 14.74 2.87 -12.00
CA THR A 60 13.47 2.20 -12.33
C THR A 60 12.50 2.17 -11.17
N LEU A 61 13.02 2.24 -9.93
CA LEU A 61 12.19 2.19 -8.71
C LEU A 61 11.17 3.31 -8.71
N ARG A 62 9.95 2.99 -8.37
CA ARG A 62 8.87 3.97 -8.21
C ARG A 62 8.62 4.26 -6.74
N VAL A 63 8.12 5.45 -6.45
CA VAL A 63 7.72 5.85 -5.11
C VAL A 63 6.21 6.06 -5.10
N ALA A 64 5.54 5.56 -4.07
CA ALA A 64 4.12 5.80 -3.86
C ALA A 64 3.85 6.26 -2.42
N THR A 65 2.78 7.02 -2.22
CA THR A 65 2.28 7.27 -0.86
C THR A 65 1.26 6.21 -0.47
N GLY A 66 1.40 5.68 0.74
CA GLY A 66 0.51 4.64 1.25
C GLY A 66 -0.11 4.98 2.62
N VAL A 67 -0.79 6.12 2.82
CA VAL A 67 -1.26 7.14 1.88
C VAL A 67 -1.10 8.54 2.48
N VAL A 68 -1.20 9.61 1.68
CA VAL A 68 -1.50 10.94 2.22
C VAL A 68 -2.94 10.96 2.71
N THR A 69 -3.20 11.64 3.82
CA THR A 69 -4.57 11.78 4.34
C THR A 69 -5.15 13.14 4.00
N THR A 70 -6.40 13.13 3.55
CA THR A 70 -7.11 14.35 3.10
C THR A 70 -7.23 15.45 4.16
N TRP A 71 -7.05 15.10 5.44
CA TRP A 71 -7.15 16.03 6.57
C TRP A 71 -5.82 16.68 6.94
N ILE A 72 -4.69 16.04 6.59
CA ILE A 72 -3.33 16.53 6.92
C ILE A 72 -2.74 17.24 5.71
N ALA A 73 -2.91 16.68 4.52
CA ALA A 73 -2.32 17.16 3.29
C ALA A 73 -3.40 17.77 2.39
N GLY A 74 -3.44 19.09 2.31
CA GLY A 74 -4.39 19.83 1.47
C GLY A 74 -4.17 19.53 -0.02
N PRO A 75 -5.24 19.45 -0.85
CA PRO A 75 -5.17 19.01 -2.24
C PRO A 75 -4.31 19.92 -3.13
N GLY A 76 -4.29 21.23 -2.88
CA GLY A 76 -3.46 22.17 -3.63
C GLY A 76 -1.96 21.92 -3.43
N ALA A 77 -1.50 21.86 -2.18
CA ALA A 77 -0.09 21.61 -1.87
C ALA A 77 0.37 20.21 -2.34
N VAL A 78 -0.52 19.20 -2.27
CA VAL A 78 -0.25 17.85 -2.80
C VAL A 78 -0.13 17.88 -4.32
N ALA A 79 -0.99 18.62 -5.02
CA ALA A 79 -0.93 18.76 -6.48
C ALA A 79 0.35 19.50 -6.92
N GLU A 80 0.76 20.57 -6.23
CA GLU A 80 2.03 21.26 -6.48
C GLU A 80 3.22 20.29 -6.36
N SER A 81 3.25 19.50 -5.28
CA SER A 81 4.29 18.50 -5.07
C SER A 81 4.26 17.41 -6.13
N PHE A 82 3.06 16.94 -6.51
CA PHE A 82 2.89 15.96 -7.59
C PHE A 82 3.50 16.48 -8.91
N HIS A 83 3.15 17.70 -9.32
CA HIS A 83 3.64 18.29 -10.57
C HIS A 83 5.15 18.54 -10.56
N ARG A 84 5.71 19.00 -9.45
CA ARG A 84 7.15 19.16 -9.25
C ARG A 84 7.88 17.84 -9.43
N ILE A 85 7.39 16.78 -8.77
CA ILE A 85 7.98 15.43 -8.87
C ILE A 85 7.82 14.87 -10.29
N GLU A 86 6.64 14.99 -10.90
CA GLU A 86 6.37 14.47 -12.23
C GLU A 86 7.19 15.15 -13.31
N GLN A 87 7.46 16.45 -13.16
CA GLN A 87 8.35 17.20 -14.05
C GLN A 87 9.80 16.71 -13.97
N ALA A 88 10.29 16.43 -12.76
CA ALA A 88 11.66 15.99 -12.55
C ALA A 88 11.86 14.48 -12.83
N TYR A 89 10.85 13.66 -12.53
CA TYR A 89 10.90 12.20 -12.62
C TYR A 89 9.61 11.63 -13.26
N PRO A 90 9.43 11.79 -14.56
CA PRO A 90 8.18 11.41 -15.23
C PRO A 90 7.78 9.96 -14.97
N ARG A 91 6.52 9.74 -14.58
CA ARG A 91 5.91 8.43 -14.36
C ARG A 91 6.52 7.59 -13.24
N ARG A 92 7.33 8.18 -12.37
CA ARG A 92 7.99 7.46 -11.26
C ARG A 92 7.35 7.68 -9.89
N PHE A 93 6.32 8.51 -9.80
CA PHE A 93 5.58 8.75 -8.57
C PHE A 93 4.10 8.37 -8.72
N LEU A 94 3.51 7.72 -7.73
CA LEU A 94 2.09 7.37 -7.64
C LEU A 94 1.50 7.97 -6.36
N LEU A 95 0.49 8.83 -6.49
CA LEU A 95 -0.16 9.47 -5.37
C LEU A 95 -1.23 8.57 -4.75
N GLY A 96 -0.97 8.01 -3.59
CA GLY A 96 -1.97 7.29 -2.79
C GLY A 96 -2.67 8.21 -1.81
N ILE A 97 -4.01 8.16 -1.78
CA ILE A 97 -4.88 9.06 -1.03
C ILE A 97 -5.80 8.27 -0.12
N GLY A 98 -6.03 8.76 1.09
CA GLY A 98 -6.99 8.19 2.01
C GLY A 98 -7.66 9.23 2.91
N VAL A 99 -8.86 8.92 3.40
CA VAL A 99 -9.56 9.82 4.34
C VAL A 99 -9.06 9.73 5.78
N GLY A 100 -8.12 8.81 6.08
CA GLY A 100 -7.74 8.53 7.46
C GLY A 100 -8.90 7.89 8.26
N HIS A 101 -8.87 8.06 9.58
CA HIS A 101 -9.83 7.42 10.48
C HIS A 101 -10.65 8.48 11.19
N PRO A 102 -12.01 8.41 11.15
CA PRO A 102 -12.90 9.35 11.82
C PRO A 102 -12.61 9.49 13.32
N GLU A 103 -12.23 8.38 13.95
CA GLU A 103 -11.90 8.30 15.37
C GLU A 103 -10.68 9.14 15.77
N ALA A 104 -9.84 9.48 14.79
CA ALA A 104 -8.66 10.34 15.00
C ALA A 104 -8.92 11.83 14.70
N LEU A 105 -10.15 12.22 14.32
CA LEU A 105 -10.46 13.56 13.82
C LEU A 105 -11.51 14.27 14.66
N ALA A 106 -11.25 15.53 15.03
CA ALA A 106 -12.18 16.36 15.78
C ALA A 106 -13.40 16.86 14.95
N GLN A 107 -13.31 16.86 13.62
CA GLN A 107 -14.40 17.26 12.71
C GLN A 107 -14.72 16.13 11.73
N TYR A 108 -15.86 15.49 11.92
CA TYR A 108 -16.32 14.39 11.08
C TYR A 108 -17.04 14.91 9.83
N ARG A 109 -16.55 14.55 8.66
CA ARG A 109 -17.33 14.52 7.41
C ARG A 109 -17.51 13.07 6.97
N LYS A 110 -18.61 12.76 6.29
CA LYS A 110 -18.78 11.40 5.74
C LYS A 110 -17.58 11.06 4.84
N PRO A 111 -16.87 9.94 5.06
CA PRO A 111 -15.60 9.66 4.39
C PRO A 111 -15.68 9.76 2.85
N ILE A 112 -16.76 9.28 2.24
CA ILE A 112 -16.96 9.31 0.79
C ILE A 112 -17.15 10.74 0.27
N GLU A 113 -17.88 11.59 0.98
CA GLU A 113 -18.08 12.99 0.60
C GLU A 113 -16.76 13.78 0.69
N ALA A 114 -15.98 13.56 1.75
CA ALA A 114 -14.69 14.18 1.91
C ALA A 114 -13.70 13.73 0.81
N LEU A 115 -13.72 12.44 0.48
CA LEU A 115 -12.88 11.88 -0.57
C LEU A 115 -13.24 12.44 -1.95
N ASN A 116 -14.53 12.48 -2.29
CA ASN A 116 -14.98 13.08 -3.56
C ASN A 116 -14.57 14.55 -3.68
N ALA A 117 -14.82 15.36 -2.65
CA ALA A 117 -14.43 16.77 -2.66
C ALA A 117 -12.90 16.96 -2.84
N TYR A 118 -12.10 16.07 -2.25
CA TYR A 118 -10.66 16.08 -2.42
C TYR A 118 -10.25 15.70 -3.86
N LEU A 119 -10.87 14.67 -4.42
CA LEU A 119 -10.63 14.22 -5.78
C LEU A 119 -11.05 15.27 -6.82
N ASP A 120 -12.18 15.97 -6.59
CA ASP A 120 -12.63 17.07 -7.45
C ASP A 120 -11.57 18.19 -7.49
N LYS A 121 -10.94 18.51 -6.36
CA LYS A 121 -9.84 19.48 -6.32
C LYS A 121 -8.59 18.98 -7.03
N LEU A 122 -8.25 17.70 -6.93
CA LEU A 122 -7.13 17.15 -7.68
C LEU A 122 -7.39 17.16 -9.19
N ASP A 123 -8.66 16.97 -9.63
CA ASP A 123 -9.06 17.12 -11.03
C ASP A 123 -8.89 18.58 -11.51
N GLU A 124 -9.35 19.55 -10.70
CA GLU A 124 -9.16 20.98 -10.96
C GLU A 124 -7.69 21.37 -11.07
N TYR A 125 -6.82 20.78 -10.22
CA TYR A 125 -5.38 21.01 -10.24
C TYR A 125 -4.63 20.14 -11.26
N GLY A 126 -5.31 19.36 -12.07
CA GLY A 126 -4.72 18.60 -13.19
C GLY A 126 -3.90 17.37 -12.79
N VAL A 127 -4.11 16.81 -11.58
CA VAL A 127 -3.48 15.53 -11.21
C VAL A 127 -4.18 14.39 -11.95
N PRO A 128 -3.49 13.63 -12.84
CA PRO A 128 -4.16 12.65 -13.70
C PRO A 128 -4.78 11.50 -12.90
N VAL A 129 -5.94 11.01 -13.34
CA VAL A 129 -6.68 9.90 -12.71
C VAL A 129 -5.84 8.64 -12.61
N ASN A 130 -5.07 8.31 -13.64
CA ASN A 130 -4.20 7.12 -13.67
C ASN A 130 -2.87 7.27 -12.90
N ARG A 131 -2.66 8.40 -12.22
CA ARG A 131 -1.47 8.69 -11.40
C ARG A 131 -1.78 8.77 -9.92
N ARG A 132 -2.99 8.36 -9.51
CA ARG A 132 -3.42 8.33 -8.13
C ARG A 132 -4.15 7.03 -7.81
N VAL A 133 -4.08 6.56 -6.56
CA VAL A 133 -4.81 5.40 -6.03
C VAL A 133 -5.47 5.78 -4.71
N ILE A 134 -6.49 5.02 -4.31
CA ILE A 134 -7.28 5.31 -3.12
C ILE A 134 -7.14 4.17 -2.12
N ALA A 135 -6.92 4.50 -0.83
CA ALA A 135 -7.06 3.54 0.25
C ALA A 135 -8.51 3.10 0.37
N ALA A 136 -8.79 1.83 0.12
CA ALA A 136 -10.14 1.30 0.04
C ALA A 136 -10.25 -0.09 0.65
N LEU A 137 -11.25 -0.31 1.51
CA LEU A 137 -11.58 -1.63 2.08
C LEU A 137 -13.01 -2.04 1.76
N GLY A 138 -13.96 -1.14 1.94
CA GLY A 138 -15.37 -1.44 1.75
C GLY A 138 -15.82 -1.30 0.28
N PRO A 139 -16.90 -1.99 -0.11
CA PRO A 139 -17.32 -2.10 -1.51
C PRO A 139 -17.66 -0.74 -2.17
N ARG A 140 -18.14 0.25 -1.40
CA ARG A 140 -18.46 1.58 -1.93
C ARG A 140 -17.20 2.35 -2.31
N VAL A 141 -16.14 2.29 -1.48
CA VAL A 141 -14.87 2.99 -1.75
C VAL A 141 -14.06 2.23 -2.81
N LEU A 142 -14.15 0.89 -2.88
CA LEU A 142 -13.54 0.10 -3.96
C LEU A 142 -14.12 0.48 -5.34
N ARG A 143 -15.45 0.64 -5.48
CA ARG A 143 -16.04 1.12 -6.74
C ARG A 143 -15.60 2.54 -7.05
N LEU A 144 -15.64 3.44 -6.07
CA LEU A 144 -15.17 4.82 -6.25
C LEU A 144 -13.71 4.88 -6.72
N SER A 145 -12.84 4.01 -6.16
CA SER A 145 -11.43 3.98 -6.56
C SER A 145 -11.25 3.55 -8.02
N ALA A 146 -12.04 2.61 -8.52
CA ALA A 146 -12.03 2.21 -9.93
C ALA A 146 -12.56 3.31 -10.87
N GLU A 147 -13.49 4.15 -10.40
CA GLU A 147 -14.11 5.22 -11.18
C GLU A 147 -13.29 6.51 -11.20
N ARG A 148 -12.62 6.85 -10.07
CA ARG A 148 -12.03 8.18 -9.83
C ARG A 148 -10.50 8.17 -9.68
N SER A 149 -9.85 6.99 -9.86
CA SER A 149 -8.39 6.84 -9.76
C SER A 149 -7.90 5.68 -10.62
N ALA A 150 -6.60 5.41 -10.63
CA ALA A 150 -6.07 4.18 -11.23
C ALA A 150 -6.61 2.92 -10.56
N GLY A 151 -6.98 3.01 -9.27
CA GLY A 151 -7.46 1.87 -8.51
C GLY A 151 -7.29 1.99 -7.00
N ALA A 152 -7.15 0.86 -6.32
CA ALA A 152 -7.16 0.76 -4.87
C ALA A 152 -5.86 0.25 -4.25
N HIS A 153 -5.57 0.76 -3.05
CA HIS A 153 -4.54 0.26 -2.14
C HIS A 153 -5.20 -0.21 -0.83
N PRO A 154 -5.72 -1.44 -0.76
CA PRO A 154 -6.25 -2.04 0.47
C PRO A 154 -5.13 -2.30 1.48
N TYR A 155 -5.49 -2.31 2.76
CA TYR A 155 -4.55 -2.48 3.86
C TYR A 155 -5.10 -3.44 4.92
N LEU A 156 -4.26 -4.31 5.50
CA LEU A 156 -4.69 -5.31 6.50
C LEU A 156 -5.84 -6.21 6.00
N THR A 157 -5.63 -6.84 4.88
CA THR A 157 -6.65 -7.65 4.21
C THR A 157 -6.12 -9.04 3.83
N THR A 158 -6.98 -9.86 3.24
CA THR A 158 -6.71 -11.26 2.87
C THR A 158 -6.78 -11.44 1.35
N PRO A 159 -6.27 -12.56 0.79
CA PRO A 159 -6.50 -12.90 -0.62
C PRO A 159 -8.00 -12.97 -1.00
N ASP A 160 -8.86 -13.44 -0.10
CA ASP A 160 -10.32 -13.42 -0.34
C ASP A 160 -10.86 -12.00 -0.55
N HIS A 161 -10.39 -11.03 0.23
CA HIS A 161 -10.73 -9.63 0.00
C HIS A 161 -10.22 -9.15 -1.37
N THR A 162 -9.02 -9.57 -1.76
CA THR A 162 -8.44 -9.21 -3.06
C THR A 162 -9.30 -9.72 -4.21
N ALA A 163 -9.77 -10.97 -4.15
CA ALA A 163 -10.69 -11.53 -5.14
C ALA A 163 -12.02 -10.77 -5.19
N GLN A 164 -12.60 -10.44 -4.01
CA GLN A 164 -13.81 -9.62 -3.94
C GLN A 164 -13.61 -8.21 -4.50
N ALA A 165 -12.46 -7.59 -4.17
CA ALA A 165 -12.11 -6.26 -4.68
C ALA A 165 -11.94 -6.29 -6.21
N ARG A 166 -11.28 -7.30 -6.77
CA ARG A 166 -11.13 -7.48 -8.21
C ARG A 166 -12.49 -7.60 -8.90
N THR A 167 -13.40 -8.41 -8.36
CA THR A 167 -14.77 -8.55 -8.87
C THR A 167 -15.53 -7.21 -8.85
N LEU A 168 -15.38 -6.41 -7.80
CA LEU A 168 -16.08 -5.13 -7.65
C LEU A 168 -15.51 -4.02 -8.54
N MET A 169 -14.20 -4.03 -8.79
CA MET A 169 -13.47 -2.98 -9.50
C MET A 169 -13.32 -3.26 -10.98
N GLY A 170 -13.44 -4.52 -11.40
CA GLY A 170 -13.16 -4.95 -12.78
C GLY A 170 -11.67 -5.07 -13.07
N GLU A 171 -11.33 -5.67 -14.22
CA GLU A 171 -9.96 -6.02 -14.62
C GLU A 171 -9.07 -4.80 -14.94
N GLN A 172 -9.66 -3.68 -15.32
CA GLN A 172 -8.92 -2.48 -15.75
C GLN A 172 -8.40 -1.64 -14.58
N ALA A 173 -8.99 -1.77 -13.40
CA ALA A 173 -8.56 -1.01 -12.23
C ALA A 173 -7.31 -1.64 -11.60
N PHE A 174 -6.37 -0.79 -11.18
CA PHE A 174 -5.16 -1.22 -10.45
C PHE A 174 -5.50 -1.64 -9.03
N LEU A 175 -4.98 -2.77 -8.58
CA LEU A 175 -5.24 -3.32 -7.24
C LEU A 175 -3.93 -3.71 -6.55
N ALA A 176 -3.61 -3.00 -5.46
CA ALA A 176 -2.36 -3.16 -4.72
C ALA A 176 -2.60 -3.35 -3.20
N PRO A 177 -3.04 -4.54 -2.75
CA PRO A 177 -3.23 -4.83 -1.34
C PRO A 177 -1.88 -4.91 -0.60
N GLU A 178 -1.72 -4.15 0.48
CA GLU A 178 -0.57 -4.31 1.39
C GLU A 178 -0.70 -5.60 2.19
N HIS A 179 0.42 -6.30 2.37
CA HIS A 179 0.48 -7.46 3.26
C HIS A 179 1.65 -7.39 4.23
N LYS A 180 1.37 -7.67 5.53
CA LYS A 180 2.38 -7.69 6.58
C LYS A 180 3.13 -8.99 6.62
N VAL A 181 4.44 -8.90 6.85
CA VAL A 181 5.35 -10.05 6.84
C VAL A 181 6.24 -10.04 8.08
N LEU A 182 6.41 -11.20 8.70
CA LEU A 182 7.37 -11.42 9.78
C LEU A 182 8.23 -12.67 9.48
N LEU A 183 9.52 -12.48 9.25
CA LEU A 183 10.43 -13.59 8.95
C LEU A 183 10.78 -14.33 10.25
N THR A 184 9.94 -15.25 10.65
CA THR A 184 10.16 -16.14 11.79
C THR A 184 9.35 -17.42 11.63
N THR A 185 9.94 -18.55 12.03
CA THR A 185 9.26 -19.85 12.11
C THR A 185 8.68 -20.11 13.51
N ASP A 186 8.97 -19.24 14.47
CA ASP A 186 8.33 -19.27 15.80
C ASP A 186 6.92 -18.68 15.71
N MET A 187 5.93 -19.56 15.65
CA MET A 187 4.52 -19.23 15.56
C MET A 187 4.01 -18.46 16.79
N THR A 188 4.51 -18.78 17.96
CA THR A 188 4.12 -18.10 19.21
C THR A 188 4.57 -16.65 19.18
N HIS A 189 5.82 -16.42 18.84
CA HIS A 189 6.37 -15.08 18.65
C HIS A 189 5.64 -14.31 17.53
N ALA A 190 5.38 -14.95 16.39
CA ALA A 190 4.67 -14.32 15.27
C ALA A 190 3.28 -13.82 15.68
N ARG A 191 2.51 -14.64 16.41
CA ARG A 191 1.18 -14.28 16.88
C ARG A 191 1.20 -13.20 17.96
N GLU A 192 2.21 -13.18 18.81
CA GLU A 192 2.39 -12.11 19.80
C GLU A 192 2.66 -10.77 19.12
N VAL A 193 3.61 -10.71 18.18
CA VAL A 193 3.89 -9.52 17.36
C VAL A 193 2.64 -9.11 16.57
N GLY A 194 1.90 -10.09 16.06
CA GLY A 194 0.63 -9.87 15.36
C GLY A 194 -0.41 -9.17 16.23
N ARG A 195 -0.62 -9.66 17.48
CA ARG A 195 -1.54 -9.01 18.43
C ARG A 195 -1.15 -7.57 18.70
N GLN A 196 0.12 -7.33 19.00
CA GLN A 196 0.64 -5.98 19.25
C GLN A 196 0.43 -5.07 18.03
N THR A 197 0.67 -5.60 16.82
CA THR A 197 0.51 -4.86 15.55
C THR A 197 -0.94 -4.51 15.28
N LEU A 198 -1.88 -5.42 15.54
CA LEU A 198 -3.29 -5.25 15.19
C LEU A 198 -4.11 -4.55 16.28
N ASP A 199 -3.63 -4.44 17.50
CA ASP A 199 -4.41 -3.96 18.66
C ASP A 199 -5.08 -2.59 18.42
N MET A 200 -4.35 -1.64 17.87
CA MET A 200 -4.90 -0.32 17.56
C MET A 200 -6.04 -0.34 16.52
N TYR A 201 -6.02 -1.31 15.61
CA TYR A 201 -7.00 -1.40 14.52
C TYR A 201 -8.37 -1.94 15.00
N LEU A 202 -8.44 -2.58 16.16
CA LEU A 202 -9.72 -2.95 16.79
C LEU A 202 -10.57 -1.73 17.17
N GLY A 203 -9.94 -0.56 17.38
CA GLY A 203 -10.65 0.71 17.60
C GLY A 203 -11.14 1.39 16.32
N LEU A 204 -10.80 0.88 15.14
CA LEU A 204 -11.07 1.52 13.86
C LEU A 204 -12.17 0.76 13.10
N GLN A 205 -13.37 1.32 13.07
CA GLN A 205 -14.58 0.67 12.55
C GLN A 205 -14.46 0.17 11.09
N ASN A 206 -13.71 0.86 10.25
CA ASN A 206 -13.51 0.44 8.86
C ASN A 206 -12.79 -0.92 8.77
N TYR A 207 -11.79 -1.20 9.63
CA TYR A 207 -11.10 -2.49 9.68
C TYR A 207 -11.99 -3.57 10.30
N VAL A 208 -12.59 -3.28 11.46
CA VAL A 208 -13.52 -4.21 12.12
C VAL A 208 -14.65 -4.63 11.16
N ASN A 209 -15.28 -3.67 10.50
CA ASN A 209 -16.33 -3.96 9.54
C ASN A 209 -15.82 -4.73 8.31
N ASN A 210 -14.58 -4.52 7.89
CA ASN A 210 -13.99 -5.27 6.80
C ASN A 210 -13.75 -6.73 7.21
N TRP A 211 -13.15 -6.97 8.37
CA TRP A 211 -12.91 -8.31 8.89
C TRP A 211 -14.21 -9.07 9.12
N LYS A 212 -15.27 -8.41 9.63
CA LYS A 212 -16.60 -9.02 9.73
C LYS A 212 -17.17 -9.45 8.37
N ARG A 213 -17.00 -8.64 7.33
CA ARG A 213 -17.38 -9.03 5.96
C ARG A 213 -16.61 -10.22 5.43
N LEU A 214 -15.37 -10.41 5.88
CA LEU A 214 -14.53 -11.56 5.56
C LEU A 214 -14.80 -12.79 6.45
N GLY A 215 -15.84 -12.73 7.29
CA GLY A 215 -16.29 -13.85 8.11
C GLY A 215 -15.59 -13.99 9.46
N PHE A 216 -14.86 -12.98 9.92
CA PHE A 216 -14.35 -12.94 11.29
C PHE A 216 -15.49 -12.47 12.22
N ASN A 217 -15.67 -13.21 13.31
CA ASN A 217 -16.74 -12.94 14.28
C ASN A 217 -16.23 -12.08 15.47
N ASP A 218 -17.11 -11.75 16.41
CA ASP A 218 -16.76 -10.91 17.55
C ASP A 218 -15.69 -11.54 18.45
N HIS A 219 -15.63 -12.88 18.53
CA HIS A 219 -14.56 -13.56 19.27
C HIS A 219 -13.19 -13.34 18.62
N ASP A 220 -13.11 -13.32 17.29
CA ASP A 220 -11.87 -13.05 16.57
C ASP A 220 -11.37 -11.62 16.80
N LEU A 221 -12.30 -10.69 17.05
CA LEU A 221 -12.10 -9.23 17.12
C LEU A 221 -12.06 -8.66 18.55
N THR A 222 -12.09 -9.53 19.56
CA THR A 222 -11.90 -9.15 20.98
C THR A 222 -10.45 -9.37 21.42
N ARG A 223 -10.06 -8.69 22.52
CA ARG A 223 -8.74 -8.89 23.13
C ARG A 223 -8.76 -10.11 24.07
N PRO A 224 -7.77 -11.01 23.97
CA PRO A 224 -6.70 -11.03 22.97
C PRO A 224 -7.22 -11.42 21.57
N ILE A 225 -6.71 -10.74 20.53
CA ILE A 225 -7.05 -11.03 19.13
C ILE A 225 -6.80 -12.50 18.81
N SER A 226 -7.74 -13.14 18.09
CA SER A 226 -7.64 -14.55 17.74
C SER A 226 -6.43 -14.85 16.86
N ASP A 227 -5.86 -16.04 17.00
CA ASP A 227 -4.83 -16.55 16.11
C ASP A 227 -5.33 -16.59 14.66
N ARG A 228 -6.61 -16.92 14.45
CA ARG A 228 -7.24 -16.98 13.14
C ARG A 228 -7.14 -15.65 12.39
N LEU A 229 -7.42 -14.53 13.03
CA LEU A 229 -7.28 -13.22 12.39
C LEU A 229 -5.82 -12.88 12.09
N ILE A 230 -4.92 -13.15 13.04
CA ILE A 230 -3.50 -12.88 12.87
C ILE A 230 -2.93 -13.67 11.70
N ASP A 231 -3.17 -14.98 11.67
CA ASP A 231 -2.70 -15.90 10.62
C ASP A 231 -3.26 -15.54 9.23
N ALA A 232 -4.40 -14.86 9.19
CA ALA A 232 -5.02 -14.43 7.94
C ALA A 232 -4.40 -13.14 7.36
N VAL A 233 -3.94 -12.20 8.20
CA VAL A 233 -3.52 -10.86 7.76
C VAL A 233 -2.03 -10.59 7.95
N ILE A 234 -1.28 -11.54 8.52
CA ILE A 234 0.18 -11.49 8.67
C ILE A 234 0.78 -12.79 8.15
N ALA A 235 1.65 -12.69 7.15
CA ALA A 235 2.42 -13.82 6.67
C ALA A 235 3.67 -14.01 7.52
N TYR A 236 3.89 -15.20 8.05
CA TYR A 236 5.11 -15.56 8.78
C TYR A 236 5.54 -16.99 8.45
N GLY A 237 6.79 -17.32 8.73
CA GLY A 237 7.37 -18.62 8.43
C GLY A 237 8.71 -18.50 7.72
N THR A 238 9.04 -19.52 6.91
CA THR A 238 10.18 -19.47 5.99
C THR A 238 9.92 -18.48 4.86
N THR A 239 10.96 -18.06 4.15
CA THR A 239 10.83 -17.18 2.97
C THR A 239 9.89 -17.77 1.92
N ASP A 240 9.93 -19.08 1.70
CA ASP A 240 9.07 -19.75 0.72
C ASP A 240 7.61 -19.77 1.15
N ALA A 241 7.32 -20.00 2.44
CA ALA A 241 5.95 -19.95 2.97
C ALA A 241 5.37 -18.53 2.86
N ILE A 242 6.18 -17.52 3.17
CA ILE A 242 5.80 -16.12 3.04
C ILE A 242 5.58 -15.76 1.56
N ALA A 243 6.48 -16.17 0.67
CA ALA A 243 6.35 -15.91 -0.77
C ALA A 243 5.08 -16.57 -1.34
N ALA A 244 4.76 -17.80 -0.93
CA ALA A 244 3.52 -18.47 -1.31
C ALA A 244 2.30 -17.64 -0.89
N ARG A 245 2.25 -17.16 0.35
CA ARG A 245 1.15 -16.34 0.87
C ARG A 245 0.99 -15.01 0.12
N LEU A 246 2.10 -14.36 -0.25
CA LEU A 246 2.08 -13.12 -1.03
C LEU A 246 1.60 -13.36 -2.47
N ASN A 247 1.96 -14.50 -3.07
CA ASN A 247 1.48 -14.88 -4.41
C ASN A 247 -0.02 -15.16 -4.43
N GLU A 248 -0.64 -15.64 -3.35
CA GLU A 248 -2.09 -15.79 -3.27
C GLU A 248 -2.85 -14.48 -3.55
N HIS A 249 -2.30 -13.32 -3.20
CA HIS A 249 -2.88 -12.02 -3.58
C HIS A 249 -2.81 -11.78 -5.09
N LEU A 250 -1.70 -12.14 -5.74
CA LEU A 250 -1.55 -12.01 -7.20
C LEU A 250 -2.50 -12.96 -7.92
N ASP A 251 -2.62 -14.21 -7.44
CA ASP A 251 -3.54 -15.21 -7.98
C ASP A 251 -5.01 -14.79 -7.78
N ALA A 252 -5.30 -14.05 -6.70
CA ALA A 252 -6.60 -13.44 -6.43
C ALA A 252 -6.86 -12.17 -7.23
N GLY A 253 -5.95 -11.76 -8.12
CA GLY A 253 -6.12 -10.64 -9.04
C GLY A 253 -5.47 -9.33 -8.60
N ALA A 254 -4.56 -9.31 -7.63
CA ALA A 254 -3.74 -8.14 -7.38
C ALA A 254 -2.77 -7.89 -8.55
N ASP A 255 -2.54 -6.63 -8.89
CA ASP A 255 -1.53 -6.23 -9.87
C ASP A 255 -0.16 -6.04 -9.22
N HIS A 256 -0.15 -5.71 -7.92
CA HIS A 256 1.04 -5.39 -7.14
C HIS A 256 0.78 -5.68 -5.67
N VAL A 257 1.79 -6.16 -4.94
CA VAL A 257 1.69 -6.39 -3.49
C VAL A 257 2.77 -5.60 -2.76
N PRO A 258 2.43 -4.48 -2.11
CA PRO A 258 3.32 -3.78 -1.19
C PRO A 258 3.51 -4.62 0.08
N ILE A 259 4.75 -4.95 0.41
CA ILE A 259 5.11 -5.82 1.53
C ILE A 259 5.57 -4.96 2.70
N ARG A 260 4.94 -5.12 3.86
CA ARG A 260 5.39 -4.48 5.10
C ARG A 260 6.12 -5.47 5.98
N ILE A 261 7.43 -5.32 6.09
CA ILE A 261 8.24 -6.12 7.02
C ILE A 261 8.02 -5.62 8.46
N LEU A 262 7.60 -6.51 9.33
CA LEU A 262 7.46 -6.26 10.78
C LEU A 262 8.81 -6.48 11.46
N ALA A 263 9.74 -5.57 11.26
CA ALA A 263 11.07 -5.60 11.83
C ALA A 263 11.56 -4.17 12.13
N SER A 264 12.62 -4.06 12.93
CA SER A 264 13.32 -2.80 13.13
C SER A 264 14.04 -2.33 11.84
N ALA A 265 14.30 -1.04 11.72
CA ALA A 265 14.85 -0.43 10.50
C ALA A 265 16.18 -1.07 10.04
N ASP A 266 17.04 -1.44 10.99
CA ASP A 266 18.32 -2.12 10.73
C ASP A 266 18.18 -3.53 10.13
N LYS A 267 17.02 -4.17 10.34
CA LYS A 267 16.71 -5.51 9.81
C LYS A 267 15.94 -5.47 8.49
N LEU A 268 15.57 -4.30 7.99
CA LEU A 268 14.77 -4.19 6.76
C LEU A 268 15.52 -4.79 5.56
N ILE A 269 16.73 -4.30 5.27
CA ILE A 269 17.50 -4.76 4.10
C ILE A 269 17.85 -6.25 4.17
N PRO A 270 18.35 -6.81 5.30
CA PRO A 270 18.51 -8.26 5.44
C PRO A 270 17.23 -9.05 5.15
N ALA A 271 16.08 -8.61 5.66
CA ALA A 271 14.81 -9.29 5.49
C ALA A 271 14.34 -9.29 4.02
N VAL A 272 14.37 -8.13 3.35
CA VAL A 272 13.93 -8.03 1.95
C VAL A 272 14.92 -8.73 1.00
N THR A 273 16.20 -8.78 1.34
CA THR A 273 17.20 -9.57 0.59
C THR A 273 16.88 -11.06 0.66
N ALA A 274 16.61 -11.57 1.85
CA ALA A 274 16.23 -12.97 2.02
C ALA A 274 14.94 -13.34 1.27
N LEU A 275 13.97 -12.42 1.23
CA LEU A 275 12.67 -12.66 0.60
C LEU A 275 12.71 -12.53 -0.93
N ALA A 276 13.58 -11.70 -1.49
CA ALA A 276 13.65 -11.40 -2.93
C ALA A 276 13.82 -12.67 -3.79
N ALA A 277 14.68 -13.60 -3.38
CA ALA A 277 14.91 -14.86 -4.10
C ALA A 277 13.64 -15.74 -4.12
N ALA A 278 12.97 -15.89 -2.98
CA ALA A 278 11.75 -16.69 -2.88
C ALA A 278 10.57 -16.06 -3.67
N LEU A 279 10.57 -14.74 -3.84
CA LEU A 279 9.59 -14.02 -4.67
C LEU A 279 9.90 -14.09 -6.17
N GLY A 280 11.01 -14.70 -6.56
CA GLY A 280 11.45 -14.76 -7.95
C GLY A 280 11.85 -13.39 -8.52
N LEU A 281 12.29 -12.46 -7.66
CA LEU A 281 12.79 -11.17 -8.09
C LEU A 281 14.21 -11.36 -8.62
N SER A 282 14.42 -10.97 -9.88
CA SER A 282 15.75 -10.96 -10.48
C SER A 282 16.44 -9.64 -10.16
N ARG A 283 17.71 -9.70 -9.78
CA ARG A 283 18.53 -8.49 -9.67
C ARG A 283 18.50 -7.75 -11.00
N SER A 284 18.07 -6.50 -10.98
CA SER A 284 18.23 -5.62 -12.13
C SER A 284 19.74 -5.58 -12.44
N ARG A 285 20.12 -6.03 -13.64
CA ARG A 285 21.51 -5.80 -14.12
C ARG A 285 21.62 -4.29 -14.33
N VAL A 286 22.11 -3.59 -13.34
CA VAL A 286 22.70 -2.27 -13.56
C VAL A 286 24.00 -2.57 -14.28
N GLU A 287 24.05 -2.36 -15.58
CA GLU A 287 25.30 -2.39 -16.34
C GLU A 287 26.20 -1.30 -15.72
N GLU A 288 27.30 -1.74 -15.12
CA GLU A 288 28.42 -0.87 -14.76
C GLU A 288 28.94 -0.28 -16.07
N GLN A 289 28.57 0.97 -16.36
CA GLN A 289 29.21 1.82 -17.37
C GLN A 289 30.05 2.87 -16.65
#